data_fa175f99a5d14e67fe27bb867bcb6b10
#
_entry.id   fa175f99a5d14e67fe27bb867bcb6b10
#
_cell.length_a   1.000
_cell.length_b   1.000
_cell.length_c   1.000
_cell.angle_alpha   90.00
_cell.angle_beta   90.00
_cell.angle_gamma   90.00
#
_symmetry.space_group_name_H-M   'P 1'
#
loop_
_entity.id
_entity.type
_entity.pdbx_description
1 polymer ?
#
loop_
_entity_poly.entity_id
_entity_poly.type
_entity_poly.pdbx_seq_one_letter_code
_entity_poly.pdbx_strand_id
1 'polypeptide(L)'
;PLDGGLCTGKNTITDMKAKGWNVDDIKISNTPNGMNFIYILKTPVSQAVSSSNFSGNQADMEARILEKLEKKKEAEKKAIEVKAIQDAAINGEKTYVNKCQSCHGTNGEKNAYNTSRPLKDLSIEDMNVSIRDYKLGNKNSGNAVIMTPYANYVNENDIKGIYSYLQKINNK
;
A
#
# COMPACT_ATOMS: atom_id res chain seq x y z
N PRO A 1 -12.28 -2.09 -40.92
CA PRO A 1 -11.21 -3.05 -40.66
C PRO A 1 -10.42 -2.67 -39.39
N LEU A 2 -9.78 -3.64 -38.79
CA LEU A 2 -8.85 -3.40 -37.68
C LEU A 2 -7.54 -2.81 -38.28
N ASP A 3 -6.98 -1.79 -37.64
CA ASP A 3 -5.83 -1.04 -38.15
C ASP A 3 -4.55 -1.25 -37.36
N GLY A 4 -4.51 -2.26 -36.48
CA GLY A 4 -3.34 -2.63 -35.68
C GLY A 4 -3.06 -4.13 -35.61
N GLY A 5 -1.80 -4.47 -35.28
CA GLY A 5 -1.33 -5.83 -35.09
C GLY A 5 -1.40 -6.70 -36.36
N LEU A 6 -1.49 -8.02 -36.18
CA LEU A 6 -1.54 -9.00 -37.27
C LEU A 6 -2.84 -8.91 -38.11
N CYS A 7 -3.85 -8.19 -37.65
CA CYS A 7 -5.16 -8.04 -38.30
C CYS A 7 -5.28 -6.75 -39.10
N THR A 8 -4.21 -5.94 -39.22
CA THR A 8 -4.22 -4.63 -39.87
C THR A 8 -4.82 -4.69 -41.28
N GLY A 9 -5.91 -3.99 -41.50
CA GLY A 9 -6.58 -3.86 -42.80
C GLY A 9 -7.21 -5.12 -43.38
N LYS A 10 -7.06 -6.30 -42.73
CA LYS A 10 -7.46 -7.59 -43.29
C LYS A 10 -8.79 -8.11 -42.73
N ASN A 11 -9.12 -7.76 -41.51
CA ASN A 11 -10.32 -8.29 -40.84
C ASN A 11 -11.06 -7.16 -40.11
N THR A 12 -12.37 -7.32 -39.99
CA THR A 12 -13.22 -6.54 -39.08
C THR A 12 -13.47 -7.32 -37.79
N ILE A 13 -14.03 -6.67 -36.78
CA ILE A 13 -14.50 -7.35 -35.56
C ILE A 13 -15.51 -8.43 -35.89
N THR A 14 -16.39 -8.17 -36.88
CA THR A 14 -17.39 -9.13 -37.35
C THR A 14 -16.73 -10.35 -37.98
N ASP A 15 -15.68 -10.15 -38.79
CA ASP A 15 -14.92 -11.26 -39.40
C ASP A 15 -14.23 -12.11 -38.34
N MET A 16 -13.68 -11.44 -37.29
CA MET A 16 -13.04 -12.16 -36.19
C MET A 16 -14.07 -12.98 -35.38
N LYS A 17 -15.25 -12.41 -35.12
CA LYS A 17 -16.36 -13.15 -34.49
C LYS A 17 -16.80 -14.37 -35.32
N ALA A 18 -16.93 -14.23 -36.65
CA ALA A 18 -17.25 -15.34 -37.53
C ALA A 18 -16.21 -16.46 -37.51
N LYS A 19 -14.92 -16.10 -37.20
CA LYS A 19 -13.83 -17.06 -37.00
C LYS A 19 -13.74 -17.62 -35.55
N GLY A 20 -14.75 -17.38 -34.74
CA GLY A 20 -14.82 -17.90 -33.38
C GLY A 20 -14.10 -17.06 -32.31
N TRP A 21 -13.64 -15.86 -32.63
CA TRP A 21 -13.06 -14.95 -31.65
C TRP A 21 -14.13 -14.17 -30.91
N ASN A 22 -13.96 -13.97 -29.62
CA ASN A 22 -14.83 -13.13 -28.81
C ASN A 22 -14.07 -11.90 -28.33
N VAL A 23 -14.77 -10.78 -28.20
CA VAL A 23 -14.24 -9.58 -27.56
C VAL A 23 -14.17 -9.84 -26.07
N ASP A 24 -12.97 -9.76 -25.49
CA ASP A 24 -12.73 -9.95 -24.06
C ASP A 24 -12.75 -8.62 -23.31
N ASP A 25 -12.13 -7.59 -23.91
CA ASP A 25 -12.05 -6.25 -23.30
C ASP A 25 -11.97 -5.19 -24.42
N ILE A 26 -12.36 -3.96 -24.10
CA ILE A 26 -12.25 -2.79 -24.97
C ILE A 26 -11.58 -1.67 -24.17
N LYS A 27 -10.37 -1.31 -24.56
CA LYS A 27 -9.70 -0.14 -24.00
C LYS A 27 -9.93 1.07 -24.90
N ILE A 28 -10.30 2.18 -24.28
CA ILE A 28 -10.56 3.45 -24.96
C ILE A 28 -9.46 4.44 -24.56
N SER A 29 -8.83 5.07 -25.51
CA SER A 29 -7.87 6.16 -25.28
C SER A 29 -8.22 7.39 -26.11
N ASN A 30 -8.17 8.56 -25.50
CA ASN A 30 -8.38 9.82 -26.18
C ASN A 30 -7.09 10.25 -26.89
N THR A 31 -7.20 10.67 -28.13
CA THR A 31 -6.11 11.26 -28.90
C THR A 31 -6.52 12.63 -29.43
N PRO A 32 -5.59 13.50 -29.85
CA PRO A 32 -5.91 14.79 -30.42
C PRO A 32 -6.85 14.72 -31.65
N ASN A 33 -6.87 13.57 -32.34
CA ASN A 33 -7.66 13.34 -33.56
C ASN A 33 -8.91 12.49 -33.31
N GLY A 34 -9.31 12.24 -32.05
CA GLY A 34 -10.48 11.46 -31.72
C GLY A 34 -10.22 10.36 -30.69
N MET A 35 -11.13 9.40 -30.57
CA MET A 35 -11.00 8.26 -29.66
C MET A 35 -10.49 7.02 -30.38
N ASN A 36 -9.47 6.38 -29.79
CA ASN A 36 -9.00 5.06 -30.23
C ASN A 36 -9.65 3.97 -29.39
N PHE A 37 -10.13 2.93 -30.07
CA PHE A 37 -10.70 1.74 -29.48
C PHE A 37 -9.77 0.55 -29.71
N ILE A 38 -9.22 -0.01 -28.65
CA ILE A 38 -8.35 -1.20 -28.70
C ILE A 38 -9.19 -2.40 -28.24
N TYR A 39 -9.51 -3.30 -29.17
CA TYR A 39 -10.26 -4.52 -28.88
C TYR A 39 -9.30 -5.65 -28.54
N ILE A 40 -9.46 -6.21 -27.35
CA ILE A 40 -8.74 -7.42 -26.94
C ILE A 40 -9.64 -8.60 -27.28
N LEU A 41 -9.17 -9.44 -28.21
CA LEU A 41 -9.90 -10.59 -28.69
C LEU A 41 -9.30 -11.86 -28.11
N LYS A 42 -10.14 -12.82 -27.71
CA LYS A 42 -9.74 -14.17 -27.32
C LYS A 42 -10.49 -15.23 -28.12
N THR A 43 -9.82 -16.30 -28.45
CA THR A 43 -10.49 -17.51 -28.95
C THR A 43 -11.29 -18.13 -27.82
N PRO A 44 -12.50 -18.65 -28.05
CA PRO A 44 -13.07 -19.58 -27.09
C PRO A 44 -12.02 -20.69 -26.92
N VAL A 45 -11.63 -20.93 -25.67
CA VAL A 45 -10.88 -22.15 -25.37
C VAL A 45 -11.74 -23.28 -25.93
N SER A 46 -11.30 -23.88 -27.02
CA SER A 46 -11.92 -25.10 -27.52
C SER A 46 -11.92 -26.04 -26.33
N GLN A 47 -13.09 -26.31 -25.76
CA GLN A 47 -13.27 -27.46 -24.90
C GLN A 47 -13.14 -28.71 -25.79
N ALA A 48 -11.98 -28.92 -26.39
CA ALA A 48 -11.49 -30.24 -26.65
C ALA A 48 -11.01 -30.80 -25.31
N VAL A 49 -11.93 -30.87 -24.37
CA VAL A 49 -11.79 -31.86 -23.32
C VAL A 49 -12.09 -33.17 -24.02
N SER A 50 -11.05 -33.74 -24.64
CA SER A 50 -10.98 -35.18 -24.73
C SER A 50 -11.37 -35.67 -23.35
N SER A 51 -12.43 -36.42 -23.27
CA SER A 51 -12.82 -37.22 -22.12
C SER A 51 -11.74 -38.31 -21.90
N SER A 52 -10.53 -37.87 -21.56
CA SER A 52 -9.58 -38.70 -20.87
C SER A 52 -9.99 -38.66 -19.42
N ASN A 53 -10.42 -39.80 -18.91
CA ASN A 53 -10.79 -40.07 -17.54
C ASN A 53 -9.85 -39.34 -16.55
N PHE A 54 -10.19 -38.05 -16.24
CA PHE A 54 -9.60 -37.38 -15.12
C PHE A 54 -10.45 -37.73 -13.90
N SER A 55 -10.17 -38.92 -13.35
CA SER A 55 -10.67 -39.35 -12.04
C SER A 55 -9.93 -38.59 -10.91
N GLY A 56 -9.70 -37.33 -11.11
CA GLY A 56 -9.25 -36.43 -10.06
C GLY A 56 -10.47 -35.74 -9.46
N ASN A 57 -10.68 -35.96 -8.17
CA ASN A 57 -11.79 -35.42 -7.44
C ASN A 57 -11.84 -33.88 -7.65
N GLN A 58 -12.88 -33.38 -8.29
CA GLN A 58 -13.08 -31.95 -8.59
C GLN A 58 -12.96 -31.12 -7.30
N ALA A 59 -13.38 -31.69 -6.17
CA ALA A 59 -13.26 -31.11 -4.84
C ALA A 59 -11.79 -30.85 -4.44
N ASP A 60 -10.86 -31.76 -4.78
CA ASP A 60 -9.43 -31.60 -4.50
C ASP A 60 -8.80 -30.47 -5.33
N MET A 61 -9.26 -30.30 -6.56
CA MET A 61 -8.78 -29.22 -7.43
C MET A 61 -9.28 -27.86 -6.94
N GLU A 62 -10.55 -27.79 -6.57
CA GLU A 62 -11.16 -26.58 -5.98
C GLU A 62 -10.47 -26.21 -4.67
N ALA A 63 -10.22 -27.17 -3.79
CA ALA A 63 -9.51 -26.96 -2.53
C ALA A 63 -8.08 -26.40 -2.76
N ARG A 64 -7.33 -26.94 -3.73
CA ARG A 64 -5.99 -26.43 -4.08
C ARG A 64 -6.01 -25.04 -4.69
N ILE A 65 -7.05 -24.69 -5.45
CA ILE A 65 -7.21 -23.35 -6.01
C ILE A 65 -7.54 -22.36 -4.90
N LEU A 66 -8.44 -22.71 -3.98
CA LEU A 66 -8.79 -21.90 -2.83
C LEU A 66 -7.58 -21.65 -1.93
N GLU A 67 -6.81 -22.70 -1.61
CA GLU A 67 -5.58 -22.57 -0.80
C GLU A 67 -4.55 -21.65 -1.47
N LYS A 68 -4.36 -21.76 -2.79
CA LYS A 68 -3.46 -20.86 -3.53
C LYS A 68 -3.94 -19.42 -3.53
N LEU A 69 -5.24 -19.20 -3.65
CA LEU A 69 -5.84 -17.86 -3.61
C LEU A 69 -5.72 -17.23 -2.23
N GLU A 70 -5.94 -18.01 -1.18
CA GLU A 70 -5.77 -17.54 0.21
C GLU A 70 -4.31 -17.18 0.49
N LYS A 71 -3.36 -18.05 0.14
CA LYS A 71 -1.92 -17.77 0.25
C LYS A 71 -1.51 -16.52 -0.51
N LYS A 72 -2.06 -16.34 -1.73
CA LYS A 72 -1.78 -15.14 -2.53
C LYS A 72 -2.34 -13.88 -1.88
N LYS A 73 -3.57 -13.91 -1.39
CA LYS A 73 -4.20 -12.79 -0.67
C LYS A 73 -3.43 -12.42 0.59
N GLU A 74 -2.98 -13.42 1.35
CA GLU A 74 -2.20 -13.19 2.56
C GLU A 74 -0.82 -12.60 2.25
N ALA A 75 -0.15 -13.07 1.19
CA ALA A 75 1.12 -12.53 0.73
C ALA A 75 0.97 -11.07 0.24
N GLU A 76 -0.09 -10.76 -0.52
CA GLU A 76 -0.40 -9.39 -0.94
C GLU A 76 -0.68 -8.47 0.25
N LYS A 77 -1.47 -8.95 1.22
CA LYS A 77 -1.75 -8.20 2.45
C LYS A 77 -0.47 -7.87 3.22
N LYS A 78 0.41 -8.87 3.41
CA LYS A 78 1.71 -8.68 4.07
C LYS A 78 2.61 -7.70 3.30
N ALA A 79 2.62 -7.78 1.97
CA ALA A 79 3.41 -6.87 1.14
C ALA A 79 2.93 -5.42 1.25
N ILE A 80 1.61 -5.19 1.28
CA ILE A 80 1.01 -3.87 1.48
C ILE A 80 1.36 -3.32 2.88
N GLU A 81 1.27 -4.17 3.91
CA GLU A 81 1.59 -3.79 5.28
C GLU A 81 3.07 -3.41 5.44
N VAL A 82 3.99 -4.22 4.90
CA VAL A 82 5.43 -3.93 4.90
C VAL A 82 5.72 -2.61 4.20
N LYS A 83 5.11 -2.38 3.04
CA LYS A 83 5.28 -1.11 2.32
C LYS A 83 4.75 0.08 3.13
N ALA A 84 3.59 -0.04 3.75
CA ALA A 84 3.02 1.02 4.58
C ALA A 84 3.92 1.36 5.79
N ILE A 85 4.54 0.34 6.41
CA ILE A 85 5.51 0.54 7.49
C ILE A 85 6.77 1.26 6.98
N GLN A 86 7.27 0.89 5.81
CA GLN A 86 8.43 1.54 5.21
C GLN A 86 8.15 3.00 4.85
N ASP A 87 7.01 3.27 4.21
CA ASP A 87 6.60 4.63 3.85
C ASP A 87 6.37 5.49 5.10
N ALA A 88 5.77 4.91 6.15
CA ALA A 88 5.62 5.58 7.44
C ALA A 88 6.96 5.90 8.10
N ALA A 89 7.94 4.98 8.05
CA ALA A 89 9.26 5.20 8.61
C ALA A 89 10.03 6.32 7.88
N ILE A 90 9.93 6.41 6.55
CA ILE A 90 10.55 7.48 5.75
C ILE A 90 9.93 8.84 6.10
N ASN A 91 8.61 8.92 6.18
CA ASN A 91 7.91 10.14 6.58
C ASN A 91 8.20 10.50 8.04
N GLY A 92 8.30 9.51 8.91
CA GLY A 92 8.66 9.66 10.32
C GLY A 92 10.05 10.24 10.51
N GLU A 93 11.05 9.76 9.74
CA GLU A 93 12.40 10.35 9.72
C GLU A 93 12.35 11.83 9.40
N LYS A 94 11.71 12.19 8.28
CA LYS A 94 11.59 13.59 7.85
C LYS A 94 10.90 14.45 8.90
N THR A 95 9.82 13.97 9.49
CA THR A 95 9.09 14.70 10.54
C THR A 95 9.95 14.84 11.80
N TYR A 96 10.59 13.75 12.22
CA TYR A 96 11.46 13.74 13.41
C TYR A 96 12.63 14.72 13.27
N VAL A 97 13.40 14.62 12.20
CA VAL A 97 14.57 15.46 11.96
C VAL A 97 14.19 16.94 11.91
N ASN A 98 13.11 17.28 11.24
CA ASN A 98 12.72 18.68 11.04
C ASN A 98 11.99 19.31 12.24
N LYS A 99 11.33 18.51 13.09
CA LYS A 99 10.42 19.04 14.11
C LYS A 99 10.76 18.62 15.55
N CYS A 100 11.41 17.49 15.74
CA CYS A 100 11.59 16.88 17.07
C CYS A 100 13.04 16.84 17.53
N GLN A 101 13.97 16.57 16.61
CA GLN A 101 15.38 16.30 16.89
C GLN A 101 16.08 17.41 17.68
N SER A 102 15.78 18.67 17.41
CA SER A 102 16.44 19.81 18.07
C SER A 102 16.29 19.77 19.59
N CYS A 103 15.16 19.32 20.09
CA CYS A 103 14.89 19.22 21.53
C CYS A 103 15.10 17.81 22.07
N HIS A 104 14.77 16.76 21.28
CA HIS A 104 14.76 15.38 21.74
C HIS A 104 16.06 14.59 21.41
N GLY A 105 16.99 15.21 20.69
CA GLY A 105 18.27 14.58 20.31
C GLY A 105 18.17 13.79 19.01
N THR A 106 19.32 13.36 18.47
CA THR A 106 19.40 12.69 17.18
C THR A 106 18.73 11.32 17.20
N ASN A 107 18.82 10.63 18.33
CA ASN A 107 18.27 9.27 18.51
C ASN A 107 17.09 9.23 19.50
N GLY A 108 16.49 10.38 19.83
CA GLY A 108 15.43 10.46 20.83
C GLY A 108 15.92 10.30 22.27
N GLU A 109 17.20 10.49 22.51
CA GLU A 109 17.89 10.20 23.78
C GLU A 109 17.80 11.33 24.81
N LYS A 110 17.44 12.55 24.38
CA LYS A 110 17.44 13.70 25.28
C LYS A 110 16.13 13.84 26.05
N ASN A 111 16.28 14.18 27.32
CA ASN A 111 15.18 14.67 28.15
C ASN A 111 14.94 16.15 27.82
N ALA A 112 14.07 16.43 26.84
CA ALA A 112 13.81 17.80 26.43
C ALA A 112 13.47 18.68 27.65
N TYR A 113 14.27 19.75 27.82
CA TYR A 113 14.18 20.70 28.95
C TYR A 113 14.21 20.04 30.34
N ASN A 114 14.83 18.86 30.47
CA ASN A 114 14.90 18.04 31.71
C ASN A 114 13.52 17.67 32.30
N THR A 115 12.46 17.73 31.51
CA THR A 115 11.08 17.45 31.97
C THR A 115 10.42 16.27 31.27
N SER A 116 10.95 15.86 30.09
CA SER A 116 10.41 14.73 29.35
C SER A 116 11.23 13.46 29.56
N ARG A 117 10.61 12.30 29.37
CA ARG A 117 11.36 11.05 29.18
C ARG A 117 12.00 11.04 27.78
N PRO A 118 13.15 10.36 27.58
CA PRO A 118 13.70 10.15 26.24
C PRO A 118 12.66 9.47 25.33
N LEU A 119 12.54 9.95 24.10
CA LEU A 119 11.56 9.38 23.17
C LEU A 119 11.88 7.95 22.77
N LYS A 120 13.17 7.58 22.73
CA LYS A 120 13.63 6.23 22.41
C LYS A 120 13.14 5.16 23.41
N ASP A 121 12.82 5.56 24.64
CA ASP A 121 12.42 4.68 25.74
C ASP A 121 10.89 4.60 25.89
N LEU A 122 10.14 5.32 25.04
CA LEU A 122 8.69 5.32 25.07
C LEU A 122 8.11 4.23 24.17
N SER A 123 7.02 3.62 24.61
CA SER A 123 6.16 2.83 23.73
C SER A 123 5.37 3.73 22.78
N ILE A 124 4.84 3.16 21.72
CA ILE A 124 3.99 3.91 20.78
C ILE A 124 2.71 4.41 21.48
N GLU A 125 2.19 3.63 22.43
CA GLU A 125 1.03 3.99 23.25
C GLU A 125 1.35 5.20 24.13
N ASP A 126 2.51 5.21 24.81
CA ASP A 126 2.98 6.33 25.62
C ASP A 126 3.14 7.61 24.80
N MET A 127 3.67 7.49 23.57
CA MET A 127 3.79 8.62 22.65
C MET A 127 2.42 9.17 22.28
N ASN A 128 1.46 8.29 21.88
CA ASN A 128 0.11 8.70 21.53
C ASN A 128 -0.62 9.37 22.69
N VAL A 129 -0.55 8.79 23.89
CA VAL A 129 -1.14 9.37 25.09
C VAL A 129 -0.51 10.74 25.38
N SER A 130 0.82 10.83 25.33
CA SER A 130 1.51 12.10 25.61
C SER A 130 1.12 13.21 24.62
N ILE A 131 1.09 12.91 23.32
CA ILE A 131 0.69 13.90 22.30
C ILE A 131 -0.78 14.32 22.48
N ARG A 132 -1.66 13.36 22.77
CA ARG A 132 -3.07 13.66 23.06
C ARG A 132 -3.22 14.58 24.27
N ASP A 133 -2.47 14.31 25.35
CA ASP A 133 -2.53 15.12 26.56
C ASP A 133 -2.05 16.55 26.35
N TYR A 134 -1.04 16.76 25.50
CA TYR A 134 -0.63 18.11 25.08
C TYR A 134 -1.73 18.80 24.26
N LYS A 135 -2.38 18.09 23.32
CA LYS A 135 -3.47 18.65 22.50
C LYS A 135 -4.68 19.07 23.34
N LEU A 136 -5.00 18.28 24.37
CA LEU A 136 -6.13 18.52 25.26
C LEU A 136 -5.81 19.51 26.40
N GLY A 137 -4.55 19.95 26.52
CA GLY A 137 -4.14 20.83 27.64
C GLY A 137 -4.03 20.11 28.98
N ASN A 138 -4.08 18.78 29.02
CA ASN A 138 -3.92 18.00 30.26
C ASN A 138 -2.49 18.07 30.80
N LYS A 139 -1.51 18.29 29.93
CA LYS A 139 -0.12 18.61 30.31
C LYS A 139 0.05 20.11 30.32
N ASN A 140 0.14 20.68 31.51
CA ASN A 140 0.27 22.11 31.77
C ASN A 140 1.55 22.49 32.53
N SER A 141 2.56 21.60 32.58
CA SER A 141 3.88 21.92 33.14
C SER A 141 4.55 23.06 32.34
N GLY A 142 5.49 23.79 32.97
CA GLY A 142 6.06 25.02 32.41
C GLY A 142 6.59 24.95 30.96
N ASN A 143 6.98 23.74 30.49
CA ASN A 143 7.45 23.52 29.12
C ASN A 143 6.36 22.98 28.17
N ALA A 144 5.13 22.79 28.65
CA ALA A 144 4.02 22.32 27.81
C ALA A 144 3.70 23.30 26.67
N VAL A 145 3.84 24.60 26.91
CA VAL A 145 3.62 25.65 25.91
C VAL A 145 4.55 25.48 24.70
N ILE A 146 5.75 24.93 24.88
CA ILE A 146 6.71 24.69 23.81
C ILE A 146 6.28 23.46 22.98
N MET A 147 5.81 22.38 23.64
CA MET A 147 5.47 21.13 22.95
C MET A 147 4.07 21.15 22.32
N THR A 148 3.13 21.92 22.83
CA THR A 148 1.74 21.96 22.35
C THR A 148 1.62 22.31 20.85
N PRO A 149 2.34 23.29 20.27
CA PRO A 149 2.29 23.54 18.83
C PRO A 149 2.74 22.33 18.00
N TYR A 150 3.79 21.63 18.43
CA TYR A 150 4.29 20.43 17.75
C TYR A 150 3.31 19.26 17.91
N ALA A 151 2.72 19.10 19.08
CA ALA A 151 1.68 18.10 19.31
C ALA A 151 0.48 18.29 18.38
N ASN A 152 0.05 19.54 18.16
CA ASN A 152 -1.05 19.85 17.25
C ASN A 152 -0.72 19.59 15.78
N TYR A 153 0.56 19.65 15.42
CA TYR A 153 1.04 19.39 14.06
C TYR A 153 1.02 17.90 13.68
N VAL A 154 1.33 16.99 14.62
CA VAL A 154 1.47 15.56 14.34
C VAL A 154 0.14 14.82 14.51
N ASN A 155 -0.13 13.88 13.62
CA ASN A 155 -1.25 12.94 13.71
C ASN A 155 -0.76 11.54 14.12
N GLU A 156 -1.66 10.57 14.27
CA GLU A 156 -1.31 9.20 14.69
C GLU A 156 -0.37 8.49 13.71
N ASN A 157 -0.51 8.76 12.40
CA ASN A 157 0.38 8.15 11.41
C ASN A 157 1.80 8.75 11.50
N ASP A 158 1.90 10.06 11.78
CA ASP A 158 3.20 10.71 12.03
C ASP A 158 3.85 10.11 13.26
N ILE A 159 3.11 9.87 14.33
CA ILE A 159 3.62 9.25 15.57
C ILE A 159 4.12 7.81 15.28
N LYS A 160 3.35 7.02 14.54
CA LYS A 160 3.77 5.67 14.10
C LYS A 160 5.07 5.72 13.28
N GLY A 161 5.16 6.68 12.36
CA GLY A 161 6.36 6.88 11.55
C GLY A 161 7.58 7.28 12.37
N ILE A 162 7.43 8.25 13.27
CA ILE A 162 8.49 8.70 14.19
C ILE A 162 8.96 7.53 15.08
N TYR A 163 8.02 6.78 15.65
CA TYR A 163 8.33 5.62 16.47
C TYR A 163 9.12 4.57 15.67
N SER A 164 8.65 4.21 14.48
CA SER A 164 9.33 3.25 13.60
C SER A 164 10.74 3.70 13.23
N TYR A 165 10.92 4.99 12.95
CA TYR A 165 12.23 5.56 12.68
C TYR A 165 13.17 5.46 13.90
N LEU A 166 12.70 5.87 15.09
CA LEU A 166 13.49 5.79 16.33
C LEU A 166 13.84 4.34 16.67
N GLN A 167 12.95 3.39 16.52
CA GLN A 167 13.26 1.97 16.71
C GLN A 167 14.34 1.50 15.74
N LYS A 168 14.25 1.88 14.47
CA LYS A 168 15.23 1.50 13.44
C LYS A 168 16.64 2.00 13.77
N ILE A 169 16.79 3.23 14.24
CA ILE A 169 18.11 3.82 14.51
C ILE A 169 18.71 3.41 15.86
N ASN A 170 17.88 2.98 16.82
CA ASN A 170 18.33 2.56 18.16
C ASN A 170 18.52 1.03 18.29
N ASN A 171 17.94 0.21 17.41
CA ASN A 171 18.06 -1.27 17.40
C ASN A 171 19.17 -1.76 16.47
N LYS A 172 20.24 -0.97 16.28
CA LYS A 172 21.43 -1.36 15.51
C LYS A 172 22.38 -2.19 16.34
#